data_5016442869f1c279c021a043132c8033
#
_entry.id   5016442869f1c279c021a043132c8033
#
_cell.length_a   1.000
_cell.length_b   1.000
_cell.length_c   1.000
_cell.angle_alpha   90.00
_cell.angle_beta   90.00
_cell.angle_gamma   90.00
#
_symmetry.space_group_name_H-M   'P 1'
#
loop_
_entity.id
_entity.type
_entity.pdbx_description
1 polymer ?
#
loop_
_entity_poly.entity_id
_entity_poly.type
_entity_poly.pdbx_seq_one_letter_code
_entity_poly.pdbx_strand_id
1 'polypeptide(L)'
;MSDRPSPLADPHIAFDVSEGRRDIVVLGSTGSIGTQAIDLVLRNPDRFRVTALAASGGRVALLAEQAHRLKVAAVAVAREDVVEELRTALKALYGSEPLPELLVGPDAATRLAASPCHTVLNGITGSIGLAPTLAALEAGRTLALANKESLIVGGPLVKALAKPGQIIPVDSEHAALFQALAAGTRADVRKLVVTASGGPFRGRTRAQLADVTREDALAHPTWAMGPVITVNSATLVNKGLEVIEAHLLYDIPFDRIEVVVHPQSYVHSMVEFTDGSTLAQATPPDMGGPIAIGIGWPERVPDAAPAFDWSKASTWEFFPLDTEAFPSVGLARHVGELGGTAPAVFNAANEECVEAFLAGRLPFNGIMDTVTAVVAEHGVPVSGTSLTVPDVLEAETWARARARELAAKATAEARA
;
A
#
# COMPACT_ATOMS: atom_id res chain seq x y z
N MET A 1 14.04 -29.97 13.16
CA MET A 1 13.34 -28.91 12.42
C MET A 1 12.35 -28.32 13.40
N SER A 2 12.62 -27.15 13.94
CA SER A 2 11.78 -26.53 14.98
C SER A 2 10.56 -25.97 14.31
N ASP A 3 9.37 -26.51 14.63
CA ASP A 3 8.09 -25.87 14.39
C ASP A 3 8.06 -24.50 15.10
N ARG A 4 8.52 -23.48 14.42
CA ARG A 4 8.21 -22.12 14.84
C ARG A 4 6.78 -21.83 14.36
N PRO A 5 5.86 -21.51 15.27
CA PRO A 5 4.52 -21.09 14.87
C PRO A 5 4.65 -19.90 13.91
N SER A 6 3.73 -19.83 12.95
CA SER A 6 3.64 -18.71 12.02
C SER A 6 3.63 -17.39 12.82
N PRO A 7 4.35 -16.33 12.39
CA PRO A 7 4.28 -15.02 13.02
C PRO A 7 2.86 -14.45 13.07
N LEU A 8 1.92 -15.01 12.31
CA LEU A 8 0.51 -14.67 12.28
C LEU A 8 -0.33 -15.48 13.28
N ALA A 9 0.21 -16.60 13.84
CA ALA A 9 -0.53 -17.52 14.70
C ALA A 9 -0.32 -17.27 16.20
N ASP A 10 0.45 -16.27 16.59
CA ASP A 10 0.56 -15.90 18.00
C ASP A 10 -0.23 -14.62 18.31
N PRO A 11 -1.51 -14.75 18.70
CA PRO A 11 -2.30 -13.60 19.17
C PRO A 11 -1.78 -13.06 20.53
N HIS A 12 -0.77 -13.69 21.12
CA HIS A 12 -0.17 -13.37 22.39
C HIS A 12 1.21 -12.69 22.29
N ILE A 13 1.62 -12.19 21.13
CA ILE A 13 2.63 -11.14 21.13
C ILE A 13 1.97 -9.95 21.82
N ALA A 14 2.02 -9.99 23.16
CA ALA A 14 1.63 -8.90 24.00
C ALA A 14 2.54 -7.71 23.65
N PHE A 15 2.02 -6.79 22.85
CA PHE A 15 2.53 -5.43 22.92
C PHE A 15 2.31 -5.02 24.37
N ASP A 16 3.39 -4.71 25.05
CA ASP A 16 3.33 -4.18 26.40
C ASP A 16 2.56 -2.85 26.32
N VAL A 17 1.23 -2.96 26.44
CA VAL A 17 0.33 -1.81 26.59
C VAL A 17 0.57 -1.38 28.03
N SER A 18 1.70 -0.69 28.25
CA SER A 18 1.89 0.08 29.45
C SER A 18 0.65 0.95 29.60
N GLU A 19 0.11 1.05 30.80
CA GLU A 19 -1.07 1.84 31.16
C GLU A 19 -1.05 3.19 30.44
N GLY A 20 -1.71 3.32 29.27
CA GLY A 20 -1.70 4.53 28.48
C GLY A 20 -2.09 4.34 27.01
N ARG A 21 -2.24 5.47 26.34
CA ARG A 21 -2.58 5.55 24.92
C ARG A 21 -1.43 5.05 24.05
N ARG A 22 -1.75 4.42 22.93
CA ARG A 22 -0.77 4.01 21.94
C ARG A 22 -0.28 5.23 21.15
N ASP A 23 1.03 5.45 21.15
CA ASP A 23 1.71 6.52 20.43
C ASP A 23 1.94 6.13 18.98
N ILE A 24 1.53 7.01 18.06
CA ILE A 24 1.54 6.78 16.61
C ILE A 24 2.31 7.89 15.91
N VAL A 25 3.21 7.52 15.01
CA VAL A 25 3.78 8.42 14.00
C VAL A 25 3.05 8.19 12.67
N VAL A 26 2.58 9.26 12.04
CA VAL A 26 1.87 9.18 10.76
C VAL A 26 2.72 9.76 9.64
N LEU A 27 3.17 8.90 8.73
CA LEU A 27 3.89 9.28 7.52
C LEU A 27 2.90 9.39 6.35
N GLY A 28 2.95 10.50 5.61
CA GLY A 28 1.95 10.81 4.59
C GLY A 28 0.65 11.36 5.17
N SER A 29 0.72 12.15 6.25
CA SER A 29 -0.42 12.60 7.05
C SER A 29 -1.48 13.38 6.26
N THR A 30 -1.07 14.11 5.23
CA THR A 30 -1.97 14.91 4.38
C THR A 30 -2.57 14.10 3.21
N GLY A 31 -2.16 12.84 3.02
CA GLY A 31 -2.72 11.93 2.03
C GLY A 31 -4.04 11.29 2.48
N SER A 32 -4.63 10.45 1.62
CA SER A 32 -5.92 9.81 1.88
C SER A 32 -5.89 8.94 3.15
N ILE A 33 -4.90 8.07 3.29
CA ILE A 33 -4.75 7.20 4.48
C ILE A 33 -4.46 8.03 5.72
N GLY A 34 -3.53 9.01 5.63
CA GLY A 34 -3.15 9.83 6.76
C GLY A 34 -4.31 10.65 7.34
N THR A 35 -5.14 11.26 6.49
CA THR A 35 -6.30 12.05 6.93
C THR A 35 -7.36 11.18 7.60
N GLN A 36 -7.62 9.97 7.08
CA GLN A 36 -8.56 9.02 7.67
C GLN A 36 -8.03 8.44 9.00
N ALA A 37 -6.73 8.16 9.08
CA ALA A 37 -6.10 7.73 10.32
C ALA A 37 -6.18 8.80 11.41
N ILE A 38 -5.94 10.06 11.07
CA ILE A 38 -6.06 11.18 12.00
C ILE A 38 -7.51 11.33 12.49
N ASP A 39 -8.50 11.21 11.60
CA ASP A 39 -9.91 11.24 11.98
C ASP A 39 -10.24 10.09 12.96
N LEU A 40 -9.77 8.87 12.66
CA LEU A 40 -9.96 7.73 13.54
C LEU A 40 -9.34 7.95 14.92
N VAL A 41 -8.12 8.48 14.99
CA VAL A 41 -7.44 8.81 16.26
C VAL A 41 -8.21 9.87 17.05
N LEU A 42 -8.69 10.92 16.38
CA LEU A 42 -9.45 12.00 17.03
C LEU A 42 -10.80 11.53 17.59
N ARG A 43 -11.40 10.50 16.99
CA ARG A 43 -12.61 9.85 17.52
C ARG A 43 -12.33 8.88 18.69
N ASN A 44 -11.06 8.49 18.89
CA ASN A 44 -10.63 7.55 19.91
C ASN A 44 -9.45 8.08 20.76
N PRO A 45 -9.59 9.27 21.40
CA PRO A 45 -8.49 9.96 22.07
C PRO A 45 -7.97 9.25 23.33
N ASP A 46 -8.79 8.38 23.92
CA ASP A 46 -8.39 7.58 25.09
C ASP A 46 -7.50 6.38 24.73
N ARG A 47 -7.51 5.98 23.46
CA ARG A 47 -6.76 4.82 22.95
C ARG A 47 -5.49 5.21 22.22
N PHE A 48 -5.52 6.32 21.49
CA PHE A 48 -4.47 6.71 20.55
C PHE A 48 -4.00 8.14 20.79
N ARG A 49 -2.72 8.36 20.49
CA ARG A 49 -2.11 9.69 20.41
C ARG A 49 -1.18 9.73 19.21
N VAL A 50 -1.35 10.72 18.33
CA VAL A 50 -0.35 11.00 17.30
C VAL A 50 0.76 11.86 17.90
N THR A 51 1.99 11.39 17.87
CA THR A 51 3.15 12.09 18.43
C THR A 51 3.91 12.88 17.37
N ALA A 52 3.84 12.46 16.11
CA ALA A 52 4.53 13.16 15.03
C ALA A 52 3.87 12.91 13.67
N LEU A 53 4.06 13.85 12.74
CA LEU A 53 3.51 13.83 11.38
C LEU A 53 4.61 14.04 10.35
N ALA A 54 4.51 13.34 9.20
CA ALA A 54 5.33 13.63 8.03
C ALA A 54 4.46 13.83 6.79
N ALA A 55 4.85 14.78 5.93
CA ALA A 55 4.24 15.03 4.63
C ALA A 55 5.27 15.51 3.60
N SER A 56 4.91 15.43 2.30
CA SER A 56 5.77 15.95 1.23
C SER A 56 5.92 17.47 1.22
N GLY A 57 4.92 18.20 1.71
CA GLY A 57 4.84 19.66 1.65
C GLY A 57 3.89 20.20 0.58
N GLY A 58 3.12 19.36 -0.10
CA GLY A 58 2.13 19.81 -1.09
C GLY A 58 0.87 20.44 -0.49
N ARG A 59 0.60 20.25 0.81
CA ARG A 59 -0.58 20.75 1.53
C ARG A 59 -0.21 21.30 2.89
N VAL A 60 0.57 22.39 2.87
CA VAL A 60 1.19 22.99 4.07
C VAL A 60 0.17 23.41 5.12
N ALA A 61 -0.91 24.08 4.71
CA ALA A 61 -1.96 24.52 5.62
C ALA A 61 -2.59 23.34 6.39
N LEU A 62 -2.93 22.25 5.66
CA LEU A 62 -3.48 21.06 6.27
C LEU A 62 -2.49 20.41 7.25
N LEU A 63 -1.21 20.34 6.91
CA LEU A 63 -0.18 19.79 7.80
C LEU A 63 -0.08 20.60 9.10
N ALA A 64 -0.11 21.92 9.01
CA ALA A 64 -0.08 22.81 10.18
C ALA A 64 -1.36 22.65 11.05
N GLU A 65 -2.53 22.55 10.44
CA GLU A 65 -3.81 22.29 11.15
C GLU A 65 -3.80 20.93 11.86
N GLN A 66 -3.34 19.88 11.19
CA GLN A 66 -3.19 18.55 11.79
C GLN A 66 -2.24 18.59 12.98
N ALA A 67 -1.08 19.23 12.82
CA ALA A 67 -0.08 19.37 13.90
C ALA A 67 -0.68 20.08 15.12
N HIS A 68 -1.37 21.18 14.91
CA HIS A 68 -1.99 21.96 15.98
C HIS A 68 -3.14 21.20 16.69
N ARG A 69 -4.04 20.55 15.91
CA ARG A 69 -5.17 19.77 16.51
C ARG A 69 -4.69 18.62 17.35
N LEU A 70 -3.63 17.94 16.93
CA LEU A 70 -3.08 16.74 17.57
C LEU A 70 -2.03 17.09 18.65
N LYS A 71 -1.57 18.35 18.71
CA LYS A 71 -0.49 18.79 19.60
C LYS A 71 0.75 17.91 19.50
N VAL A 72 1.16 17.63 18.26
CA VAL A 72 2.29 16.74 17.98
C VAL A 72 3.61 17.36 18.45
N ALA A 73 4.56 16.50 18.83
CA ALA A 73 5.90 16.93 19.25
C ALA A 73 6.81 17.28 18.07
N ALA A 74 6.60 16.64 16.89
CA ALA A 74 7.43 16.86 15.71
C ALA A 74 6.63 16.84 14.42
N VAL A 75 7.10 17.59 13.43
CA VAL A 75 6.60 17.62 12.05
C VAL A 75 7.75 17.46 11.09
N ALA A 76 7.66 16.53 10.15
CA ALA A 76 8.64 16.35 9.09
C ALA A 76 8.07 16.81 7.73
N VAL A 77 8.85 17.53 6.95
CA VAL A 77 8.51 17.96 5.59
C VAL A 77 9.66 17.67 4.63
N ALA A 78 9.35 17.01 3.51
CA ALA A 78 10.38 16.61 2.54
C ALA A 78 10.90 17.79 1.72
N ARG A 79 10.03 18.73 1.37
CA ARG A 79 10.38 19.92 0.57
C ARG A 79 10.92 21.03 1.43
N GLU A 80 12.13 21.48 1.11
CA GLU A 80 12.80 22.59 1.82
C GLU A 80 12.19 23.96 1.50
N ASP A 81 11.69 24.13 0.28
CA ASP A 81 11.12 25.38 -0.23
C ASP A 81 9.83 25.82 0.47
N VAL A 82 9.14 24.91 1.17
CA VAL A 82 7.89 25.22 1.90
C VAL A 82 8.10 25.45 3.41
N VAL A 83 9.32 25.37 3.91
CA VAL A 83 9.60 25.42 5.36
C VAL A 83 9.15 26.72 6.00
N GLU A 84 9.41 27.87 5.36
CA GLU A 84 9.02 29.16 5.91
C GLU A 84 7.50 29.37 5.87
N GLU A 85 6.81 28.84 4.85
CA GLU A 85 5.36 28.82 4.81
C GLU A 85 4.80 27.98 5.96
N LEU A 86 5.34 26.76 6.16
CA LEU A 86 4.93 25.88 7.25
C LEU A 86 5.18 26.53 8.62
N ARG A 87 6.34 27.12 8.82
CA ARG A 87 6.70 27.80 10.07
C ARG A 87 5.74 28.96 10.36
N THR A 88 5.37 29.72 9.34
CA THR A 88 4.41 30.82 9.45
C THR A 88 3.02 30.31 9.82
N ALA A 89 2.55 29.25 9.15
CA ALA A 89 1.25 28.64 9.43
C ALA A 89 1.20 28.06 10.86
N LEU A 90 2.26 27.39 11.30
CA LEU A 90 2.35 26.87 12.67
C LEU A 90 2.33 28.00 13.70
N LYS A 91 3.12 29.08 13.51
CA LYS A 91 3.11 30.23 14.41
C LYS A 91 1.72 30.87 14.53
N ALA A 92 1.01 30.99 13.43
CA ALA A 92 -0.35 31.55 13.41
C ALA A 92 -1.34 30.71 14.23
N LEU A 93 -1.21 29.38 14.20
CA LEU A 93 -2.10 28.46 14.92
C LEU A 93 -1.72 28.27 16.39
N TYR A 94 -0.41 28.17 16.68
CA TYR A 94 0.08 27.91 18.03
C TYR A 94 0.14 29.16 18.91
N GLY A 95 0.24 30.37 18.31
CA GLY A 95 0.35 31.63 19.06
C GLY A 95 1.57 31.64 19.98
N SER A 96 1.34 31.63 21.29
CA SER A 96 2.40 31.60 22.33
C SER A 96 2.77 30.17 22.78
N GLU A 97 2.06 29.15 22.31
CA GLU A 97 2.39 27.76 22.64
C GLU A 97 3.70 27.33 21.96
N PRO A 98 4.45 26.37 22.56
CA PRO A 98 5.64 25.82 21.91
C PRO A 98 5.32 25.17 20.56
N LEU A 99 6.12 25.50 19.55
CA LEU A 99 6.01 24.88 18.24
C LEU A 99 6.57 23.46 18.27
N PRO A 100 6.06 22.55 17.41
CA PRO A 100 6.65 21.24 17.22
C PRO A 100 8.07 21.37 16.63
N GLU A 101 8.92 20.37 16.90
CA GLU A 101 10.21 20.23 16.22
C GLU A 101 9.99 20.07 14.72
N LEU A 102 10.75 20.78 13.89
CA LEU A 102 10.69 20.68 12.43
C LEU A 102 11.88 19.89 11.89
N LEU A 103 11.59 18.73 11.29
CA LEU A 103 12.55 17.97 10.50
C LEU A 103 12.34 18.32 9.03
N VAL A 104 13.41 18.63 8.32
CA VAL A 104 13.34 19.11 6.93
C VAL A 104 14.27 18.30 6.05
N GLY A 105 13.87 18.10 4.81
CA GLY A 105 14.66 17.43 3.78
C GLY A 105 14.13 16.05 3.39
N PRO A 106 14.72 15.44 2.36
CA PRO A 106 14.24 14.18 1.78
C PRO A 106 14.33 12.99 2.76
N ASP A 107 15.19 13.05 3.77
CA ASP A 107 15.36 12.04 4.83
C ASP A 107 14.47 12.28 6.07
N ALA A 108 13.76 13.40 6.14
CA ALA A 108 13.00 13.81 7.32
C ALA A 108 11.97 12.77 7.77
N ALA A 109 11.25 12.15 6.83
CA ALA A 109 10.30 11.07 7.12
C ALA A 109 10.98 9.80 7.64
N THR A 110 12.17 9.47 7.12
CA THR A 110 12.99 8.33 7.56
C THR A 110 13.47 8.51 8.99
N ARG A 111 13.97 9.70 9.32
CA ARG A 111 14.40 10.05 10.68
C ARG A 111 13.22 10.01 11.65
N LEU A 112 12.06 10.49 11.22
CA LEU A 112 10.85 10.47 12.04
C LEU A 112 10.33 9.04 12.28
N ALA A 113 10.43 8.15 11.28
CA ALA A 113 10.03 6.75 11.39
C ALA A 113 10.83 5.97 12.46
N ALA A 114 12.06 6.36 12.72
CA ALA A 114 12.92 5.77 13.76
C ALA A 114 12.62 6.32 15.17
N SER A 115 11.86 7.41 15.31
CA SER A 115 11.60 8.07 16.58
C SER A 115 10.81 7.18 17.57
N PRO A 116 10.89 7.45 18.89
CA PRO A 116 10.17 6.67 19.88
C PRO A 116 8.65 6.74 19.70
N CYS A 117 8.02 5.62 19.42
CA CYS A 117 6.57 5.44 19.33
C CYS A 117 6.23 3.95 19.38
N HIS A 118 4.95 3.62 19.54
CA HIS A 118 4.47 2.23 19.47
C HIS A 118 4.31 1.79 18.00
N THR A 119 3.70 2.64 17.17
CA THR A 119 3.35 2.30 15.79
C THR A 119 3.73 3.43 14.83
N VAL A 120 4.34 3.07 13.72
CA VAL A 120 4.51 3.95 12.55
C VAL A 120 3.49 3.55 11.50
N LEU A 121 2.57 4.44 11.17
CA LEU A 121 1.69 4.29 10.02
C LEU A 121 2.38 4.87 8.79
N ASN A 122 2.81 4.01 7.85
CA ASN A 122 3.41 4.46 6.60
C ASN A 122 2.36 4.52 5.47
N GLY A 123 1.83 5.71 5.21
CA GLY A 123 0.91 6.04 4.12
C GLY A 123 1.55 6.91 3.03
N ILE A 124 2.88 6.89 2.91
CA ILE A 124 3.59 7.54 1.80
C ILE A 124 3.28 6.76 0.51
N THR A 125 3.05 7.43 -0.60
CA THR A 125 2.80 6.79 -1.89
C THR A 125 4.11 6.54 -2.64
N GLY A 126 4.24 5.35 -3.26
CA GLY A 126 5.38 4.98 -4.09
C GLY A 126 6.59 4.45 -3.30
N SER A 127 7.62 4.06 -4.03
CA SER A 127 8.82 3.39 -3.50
C SER A 127 9.66 4.26 -2.55
N ILE A 128 9.48 5.59 -2.58
CA ILE A 128 10.14 6.50 -1.62
C ILE A 128 9.78 6.20 -0.16
N GLY A 129 8.71 5.44 0.10
CA GLY A 129 8.35 4.92 1.41
C GLY A 129 9.28 3.81 1.92
N LEU A 130 10.20 3.26 1.10
CA LEU A 130 11.08 2.15 1.49
C LEU A 130 12.03 2.53 2.63
N ALA A 131 12.72 3.64 2.53
CA ALA A 131 13.66 4.07 3.57
C ALA A 131 12.99 4.30 4.94
N PRO A 132 11.84 5.00 5.05
CA PRO A 132 11.07 5.07 6.29
C PRO A 132 10.56 3.71 6.78
N THR A 133 10.18 2.79 5.90
CA THR A 133 9.79 1.42 6.25
C THR A 133 10.92 0.68 6.95
N LEU A 134 12.13 0.68 6.36
CA LEU A 134 13.30 0.04 6.94
C LEU A 134 13.68 0.67 8.28
N ALA A 135 13.67 2.00 8.37
CA ALA A 135 14.00 2.73 9.60
C ALA A 135 13.03 2.41 10.76
N ALA A 136 11.74 2.29 10.49
CA ALA A 136 10.74 1.88 11.48
C ALA A 136 11.01 0.46 11.99
N LEU A 137 11.31 -0.49 11.09
CA LEU A 137 11.60 -1.88 11.42
C LEU A 137 12.88 -2.02 12.23
N GLU A 138 13.96 -1.35 11.81
CA GLU A 138 15.25 -1.34 12.54
C GLU A 138 15.11 -0.77 13.95
N ALA A 139 14.32 0.29 14.09
CA ALA A 139 14.02 0.90 15.39
C ALA A 139 13.09 0.05 16.27
N GLY A 140 12.64 -1.11 15.78
CA GLY A 140 11.77 -2.03 16.52
C GLY A 140 10.33 -1.54 16.67
N ARG A 141 9.87 -0.62 15.81
CA ARG A 141 8.48 -0.10 15.84
C ARG A 141 7.53 -1.06 15.16
N THR A 142 6.29 -1.17 15.63
CA THR A 142 5.22 -1.78 14.83
C THR A 142 4.99 -0.93 13.60
N LEU A 143 5.00 -1.55 12.42
CA LEU A 143 4.75 -0.89 11.16
C LEU A 143 3.34 -1.19 10.66
N ALA A 144 2.45 -0.21 10.74
CA ALA A 144 1.16 -0.23 10.04
C ALA A 144 1.41 0.16 8.58
N LEU A 145 1.51 -0.83 7.70
CA LEU A 145 1.98 -0.66 6.34
C LEU A 145 0.81 -0.42 5.38
N ALA A 146 0.61 0.83 4.96
CA ALA A 146 -0.29 1.22 3.87
C ALA A 146 0.44 1.44 2.54
N ASN A 147 1.76 1.65 2.59
CA ASN A 147 2.63 1.78 1.44
C ASN A 147 3.09 0.40 0.95
N LYS A 148 2.29 -0.24 0.11
CA LYS A 148 2.61 -1.57 -0.44
C LYS A 148 3.88 -1.57 -1.28
N GLU A 149 4.17 -0.47 -1.98
CA GLU A 149 5.31 -0.34 -2.86
C GLU A 149 6.63 -0.58 -2.12
N SER A 150 6.77 -0.11 -0.87
CA SER A 150 7.96 -0.36 -0.05
C SER A 150 8.24 -1.85 0.12
N LEU A 151 7.21 -2.64 0.40
CA LEU A 151 7.35 -4.08 0.57
C LEU A 151 7.64 -4.76 -0.76
N ILE A 152 7.01 -4.31 -1.84
CA ILE A 152 7.18 -4.89 -3.17
C ILE A 152 8.59 -4.64 -3.70
N VAL A 153 9.06 -3.39 -3.67
CA VAL A 153 10.36 -3.03 -4.25
C VAL A 153 11.53 -3.48 -3.37
N GLY A 154 11.36 -3.47 -2.05
CA GLY A 154 12.39 -3.83 -1.07
C GLY A 154 12.16 -5.17 -0.38
N GLY A 155 11.31 -6.06 -0.92
CA GLY A 155 10.82 -7.27 -0.26
C GLY A 155 11.86 -8.06 0.54
N PRO A 156 12.98 -8.49 -0.05
CA PRO A 156 14.03 -9.20 0.66
C PRO A 156 14.64 -8.38 1.82
N LEU A 157 14.83 -7.06 1.64
CA LEU A 157 15.38 -6.16 2.65
C LEU A 157 14.40 -5.99 3.82
N VAL A 158 13.13 -5.75 3.51
CA VAL A 158 12.06 -5.60 4.50
C VAL A 158 11.90 -6.90 5.31
N LYS A 159 11.86 -8.05 4.63
CA LYS A 159 11.75 -9.37 5.30
C LYS A 159 12.96 -9.72 6.17
N ALA A 160 14.16 -9.30 5.79
CA ALA A 160 15.36 -9.53 6.58
C ALA A 160 15.36 -8.76 7.91
N LEU A 161 14.73 -7.58 7.95
CA LEU A 161 14.65 -6.72 9.14
C LEU A 161 13.42 -6.98 10.00
N ALA A 162 12.30 -7.32 9.37
CA ALA A 162 11.03 -7.47 10.05
C ALA A 162 11.04 -8.66 11.03
N LYS A 163 10.62 -8.40 12.27
CA LYS A 163 10.36 -9.45 13.26
C LYS A 163 8.93 -9.98 13.07
N PRO A 164 8.66 -11.22 13.52
CA PRO A 164 7.30 -11.76 13.54
C PRO A 164 6.30 -10.79 14.18
N GLY A 165 5.20 -10.50 13.48
CA GLY A 165 4.14 -9.60 13.96
C GLY A 165 4.48 -8.10 13.95
N GLN A 166 5.65 -7.71 13.46
CA GLN A 166 6.07 -6.30 13.44
C GLN A 166 5.39 -5.50 12.32
N ILE A 167 4.99 -6.16 11.20
CA ILE A 167 4.27 -5.54 10.11
C ILE A 167 2.79 -5.90 10.22
N ILE A 168 1.92 -4.88 10.30
CA ILE A 168 0.47 -5.01 10.26
C ILE A 168 -0.01 -4.34 8.95
N PRO A 169 -0.64 -5.09 8.04
CA PRO A 169 -1.08 -4.53 6.77
C PRO A 169 -2.25 -3.58 6.93
N VAL A 170 -2.27 -2.52 6.13
CA VAL A 170 -3.35 -1.54 6.04
C VAL A 170 -4.05 -1.59 4.68
N ASP A 171 -3.41 -2.18 3.66
CA ASP A 171 -4.12 -2.47 2.42
C ASP A 171 -5.34 -3.37 2.70
N SER A 172 -6.50 -3.05 2.12
CA SER A 172 -7.78 -3.66 2.53
C SER A 172 -7.80 -5.18 2.36
N GLU A 173 -7.27 -5.67 1.26
CA GLU A 173 -7.21 -7.10 0.95
C GLU A 173 -6.26 -7.85 1.90
N HIS A 174 -5.14 -7.22 2.24
CA HIS A 174 -4.15 -7.81 3.15
C HIS A 174 -4.59 -7.73 4.60
N ALA A 175 -5.24 -6.63 5.01
CA ALA A 175 -5.88 -6.55 6.33
C ALA A 175 -6.99 -7.62 6.49
N ALA A 176 -7.68 -7.96 5.40
CA ALA A 176 -8.66 -9.04 5.38
C ALA A 176 -8.00 -10.42 5.52
N LEU A 177 -6.95 -10.69 4.72
CA LEU A 177 -6.17 -11.93 4.83
C LEU A 177 -5.55 -12.09 6.22
N PHE A 178 -4.98 -11.01 6.77
CA PHE A 178 -4.40 -10.99 8.09
C PHE A 178 -5.38 -11.44 9.18
N GLN A 179 -6.62 -10.96 9.12
CA GLN A 179 -7.68 -11.35 10.06
C GLN A 179 -8.15 -12.78 9.83
N ALA A 180 -8.33 -13.21 8.58
CA ALA A 180 -8.80 -14.56 8.26
C ALA A 180 -7.75 -15.64 8.60
N LEU A 181 -6.46 -15.34 8.40
CA LEU A 181 -5.34 -16.23 8.76
C LEU A 181 -5.23 -16.49 10.26
N ALA A 182 -5.74 -15.59 11.11
CA ALA A 182 -5.76 -15.79 12.56
C ALA A 182 -6.65 -16.97 13.01
N ALA A 183 -7.45 -17.56 12.11
CA ALA A 183 -8.33 -18.70 12.41
C ALA A 183 -7.63 -20.05 12.31
N GLY A 184 -6.39 -20.12 11.85
CA GLY A 184 -5.63 -21.35 11.69
C GLY A 184 -4.12 -21.11 11.69
N THR A 185 -3.36 -22.17 11.44
CA THR A 185 -1.93 -22.09 11.25
C THR A 185 -1.58 -22.00 9.75
N ARG A 186 -0.35 -21.59 9.42
CA ARG A 186 0.14 -21.57 8.04
C ARG A 186 0.04 -22.95 7.36
N ALA A 187 0.22 -24.04 8.09
CA ALA A 187 0.13 -25.40 7.58
C ALA A 187 -1.30 -25.74 7.15
N ASP A 188 -2.31 -25.15 7.76
CA ASP A 188 -3.72 -25.36 7.45
C ASP A 188 -4.20 -24.60 6.22
N VAL A 189 -3.43 -23.57 5.76
CA VAL A 189 -3.82 -22.78 4.60
C VAL A 189 -3.66 -23.58 3.33
N ARG A 190 -4.73 -23.78 2.56
CA ARG A 190 -4.69 -24.34 1.21
C ARG A 190 -4.30 -23.29 0.20
N LYS A 191 -5.00 -22.14 0.18
CA LYS A 191 -4.69 -20.99 -0.68
C LYS A 191 -5.25 -19.68 -0.11
N LEU A 192 -4.68 -18.59 -0.57
CA LEU A 192 -5.24 -17.25 -0.41
C LEU A 192 -6.09 -16.89 -1.62
N VAL A 193 -7.22 -16.24 -1.40
CA VAL A 193 -8.09 -15.73 -2.47
C VAL A 193 -8.23 -14.23 -2.31
N VAL A 194 -7.52 -13.49 -3.16
CA VAL A 194 -7.50 -12.03 -3.18
C VAL A 194 -8.61 -11.54 -4.09
N THR A 195 -9.49 -10.68 -3.60
CA THR A 195 -10.58 -10.13 -4.40
C THR A 195 -10.15 -8.87 -5.13
N ALA A 196 -10.73 -8.61 -6.29
CA ALA A 196 -10.59 -7.39 -7.07
C ALA A 196 -11.97 -6.83 -7.41
N SER A 197 -12.16 -5.51 -7.43
CA SER A 197 -13.40 -4.92 -7.96
C SER A 197 -13.59 -5.21 -9.46
N GLY A 198 -12.50 -5.47 -10.17
CA GLY A 198 -12.45 -5.61 -11.61
C GLY A 198 -12.30 -4.27 -12.34
N GLY A 199 -12.27 -3.16 -11.62
CA GLY A 199 -12.13 -1.81 -12.18
C GLY A 199 -13.31 -1.41 -13.09
N PRO A 200 -13.18 -0.27 -13.80
CA PRO A 200 -14.24 0.24 -14.68
C PRO A 200 -14.40 -0.57 -15.98
N PHE A 201 -13.46 -1.43 -16.32
CA PHE A 201 -13.43 -2.11 -17.62
C PHE A 201 -13.72 -3.61 -17.57
N ARG A 202 -14.23 -4.09 -16.46
CA ARG A 202 -14.63 -5.49 -16.30
C ARG A 202 -15.53 -5.95 -17.45
N GLY A 203 -15.17 -7.08 -18.07
CA GLY A 203 -15.91 -7.69 -19.19
C GLY A 203 -15.59 -7.09 -20.57
N ARG A 204 -14.67 -6.11 -20.67
CA ARG A 204 -14.17 -5.61 -21.95
C ARG A 204 -12.99 -6.46 -22.42
N THR A 205 -12.96 -6.73 -23.73
CA THR A 205 -11.81 -7.36 -24.37
C THR A 205 -10.68 -6.33 -24.56
N ARG A 206 -9.44 -6.81 -24.78
CA ARG A 206 -8.29 -5.94 -25.06
C ARG A 206 -8.54 -5.00 -26.25
N ALA A 207 -9.23 -5.46 -27.29
CA ALA A 207 -9.57 -4.63 -28.44
C ALA A 207 -10.51 -3.47 -28.06
N GLN A 208 -11.47 -3.72 -27.16
CA GLN A 208 -12.39 -2.68 -26.65
C GLN A 208 -11.71 -1.70 -25.70
N LEU A 209 -10.50 -1.99 -25.23
CA LEU A 209 -9.71 -1.10 -24.39
C LEU A 209 -8.80 -0.14 -25.23
N ALA A 210 -8.73 -0.29 -26.54
CA ALA A 210 -7.84 0.50 -27.38
C ALA A 210 -8.16 2.01 -27.35
N ASP A 211 -9.45 2.35 -27.29
CA ASP A 211 -9.94 3.74 -27.34
C ASP A 211 -10.37 4.29 -25.98
N VAL A 212 -9.94 3.64 -24.89
CA VAL A 212 -10.26 4.06 -23.53
C VAL A 212 -9.58 5.39 -23.21
N THR A 213 -10.39 6.35 -22.74
CA THR A 213 -9.93 7.67 -22.32
C THR A 213 -9.42 7.66 -20.88
N ARG A 214 -8.73 8.74 -20.50
CA ARG A 214 -8.34 9.00 -19.13
C ARG A 214 -9.55 9.09 -18.20
N GLU A 215 -10.60 9.77 -18.65
CA GLU A 215 -11.85 9.96 -17.91
C GLU A 215 -12.53 8.62 -17.63
N ASP A 216 -12.57 7.72 -18.61
CA ASP A 216 -13.09 6.36 -18.45
C ASP A 216 -12.29 5.56 -17.40
N ALA A 217 -10.96 5.64 -17.47
CA ALA A 217 -10.08 4.93 -16.53
C ALA A 217 -10.16 5.46 -15.09
N LEU A 218 -10.50 6.74 -14.92
CA LEU A 218 -10.68 7.37 -13.61
C LEU A 218 -12.08 7.16 -13.02
N ALA A 219 -13.04 6.63 -13.78
CA ALA A 219 -14.41 6.37 -13.34
C ALA A 219 -14.54 5.04 -12.57
N HIS A 220 -13.84 4.92 -11.41
CA HIS A 220 -13.91 3.70 -10.62
C HIS A 220 -15.30 3.51 -10.02
N PRO A 221 -15.94 2.30 -10.15
CA PRO A 221 -17.34 2.11 -9.79
C PRO A 221 -17.61 2.11 -8.27
N THR A 222 -16.60 1.82 -7.43
CA THR A 222 -16.80 1.57 -5.99
C THR A 222 -15.95 2.47 -5.10
N TRP A 223 -14.66 2.68 -5.44
CA TRP A 223 -13.70 3.37 -4.59
C TRP A 223 -13.38 4.78 -5.08
N ALA A 224 -13.34 5.74 -4.14
CA ALA A 224 -12.80 7.08 -4.38
C ALA A 224 -11.31 7.11 -4.02
N MET A 225 -10.44 7.03 -5.02
CA MET A 225 -8.99 6.91 -4.87
C MET A 225 -8.24 7.99 -5.64
N GLY A 226 -6.94 8.14 -5.37
CA GLY A 226 -6.05 8.97 -6.17
C GLY A 226 -5.91 8.45 -7.62
N PRO A 227 -5.54 9.32 -8.58
CA PRO A 227 -5.57 8.99 -10.00
C PRO A 227 -4.66 7.80 -10.35
N VAL A 228 -3.48 7.69 -9.77
CA VAL A 228 -2.54 6.58 -10.03
C VAL A 228 -3.14 5.25 -9.60
N ILE A 229 -3.65 5.15 -8.38
CA ILE A 229 -4.26 3.91 -7.86
C ILE A 229 -5.51 3.55 -8.67
N THR A 230 -6.28 4.53 -9.11
CA THR A 230 -7.48 4.31 -9.95
C THR A 230 -7.12 3.71 -11.30
N VAL A 231 -6.08 4.22 -11.97
CA VAL A 231 -5.58 3.63 -13.22
C VAL A 231 -4.99 2.24 -12.97
N ASN A 232 -4.25 2.04 -11.87
CA ASN A 232 -3.75 0.72 -11.48
C ASN A 232 -4.88 -0.29 -11.21
N SER A 233 -6.02 0.16 -10.70
CA SER A 233 -7.23 -0.67 -10.59
C SER A 233 -7.81 -1.00 -11.98
N ALA A 234 -7.87 -0.01 -12.89
CA ALA A 234 -8.38 -0.19 -14.24
C ALA A 234 -7.55 -1.19 -15.07
N THR A 235 -6.21 -1.19 -14.89
CA THR A 235 -5.28 -2.15 -15.54
C THR A 235 -5.12 -3.46 -14.77
N LEU A 236 -5.67 -3.57 -13.57
CA LEU A 236 -5.42 -4.63 -12.58
C LEU A 236 -3.93 -4.75 -12.15
N VAL A 237 -3.09 -3.77 -12.43
CA VAL A 237 -1.73 -3.69 -11.88
C VAL A 237 -1.79 -3.63 -10.35
N ASN A 238 -2.74 -2.86 -9.78
CA ASN A 238 -2.92 -2.82 -8.33
C ASN A 238 -3.08 -4.23 -7.75
N LYS A 239 -3.89 -5.08 -8.41
CA LYS A 239 -4.10 -6.47 -7.99
C LYS A 239 -2.85 -7.33 -8.19
N GLY A 240 -2.07 -7.07 -9.25
CA GLY A 240 -0.77 -7.70 -9.44
C GLY A 240 0.21 -7.36 -8.31
N LEU A 241 0.30 -6.09 -7.92
CA LEU A 241 1.12 -5.64 -6.77
C LEU A 241 0.67 -6.32 -5.48
N GLU A 242 -0.61 -6.44 -5.26
CA GLU A 242 -1.18 -7.10 -4.07
C GLU A 242 -0.90 -8.61 -4.04
N VAL A 243 -0.81 -9.29 -5.18
CA VAL A 243 -0.37 -10.70 -5.23
C VAL A 243 1.08 -10.84 -4.76
N ILE A 244 1.96 -9.92 -5.17
CA ILE A 244 3.36 -9.89 -4.68
C ILE A 244 3.38 -9.60 -3.18
N GLU A 245 2.60 -8.63 -2.73
CA GLU A 245 2.50 -8.27 -1.31
C GLU A 245 2.00 -9.44 -0.46
N ALA A 246 0.97 -10.16 -0.90
CA ALA A 246 0.45 -11.35 -0.22
C ALA A 246 1.52 -12.43 -0.06
N HIS A 247 2.29 -12.70 -1.12
CA HIS A 247 3.42 -13.62 -1.07
C HIS A 247 4.45 -13.19 -0.02
N LEU A 248 4.84 -11.91 -0.01
CA LEU A 248 5.86 -11.38 0.87
C LEU A 248 5.41 -11.32 2.34
N LEU A 249 4.16 -10.94 2.60
CA LEU A 249 3.60 -10.85 3.97
C LEU A 249 3.38 -12.22 4.60
N TYR A 250 2.85 -13.17 3.83
CA TYR A 250 2.34 -14.42 4.38
C TYR A 250 3.16 -15.65 4.03
N ASP A 251 4.23 -15.49 3.24
CA ASP A 251 5.08 -16.58 2.75
C ASP A 251 4.29 -17.71 2.02
N ILE A 252 3.17 -17.37 1.41
CA ILE A 252 2.39 -18.31 0.59
C ILE A 252 2.93 -18.27 -0.84
N PRO A 253 3.24 -19.43 -1.46
CA PRO A 253 3.72 -19.49 -2.85
C PRO A 253 2.71 -18.90 -3.84
N PHE A 254 3.19 -18.36 -4.95
CA PHE A 254 2.34 -17.68 -5.94
C PHE A 254 1.26 -18.58 -6.56
N ASP A 255 1.53 -19.86 -6.73
CA ASP A 255 0.58 -20.88 -7.22
C ASP A 255 -0.59 -21.15 -6.25
N ARG A 256 -0.44 -20.70 -4.99
CA ARG A 256 -1.45 -20.78 -3.94
C ARG A 256 -2.11 -19.43 -3.61
N ILE A 257 -1.91 -18.42 -4.44
CA ILE A 257 -2.56 -17.10 -4.33
C ILE A 257 -3.47 -16.94 -5.55
N GLU A 258 -4.76 -17.09 -5.37
CA GLU A 258 -5.77 -16.94 -6.42
C GLU A 258 -6.34 -15.52 -6.43
N VAL A 259 -6.75 -15.02 -7.60
CA VAL A 259 -7.43 -13.73 -7.75
C VAL A 259 -8.81 -13.97 -8.32
N VAL A 260 -9.82 -13.39 -7.68
CA VAL A 260 -11.20 -13.41 -8.15
C VAL A 260 -11.76 -11.98 -8.23
N VAL A 261 -12.65 -11.75 -9.18
CA VAL A 261 -13.33 -10.45 -9.34
C VAL A 261 -14.61 -10.47 -8.52
N HIS A 262 -14.74 -9.51 -7.58
CA HIS A 262 -15.90 -9.30 -6.73
C HIS A 262 -16.36 -7.82 -6.84
N PRO A 263 -17.28 -7.52 -7.76
CA PRO A 263 -17.63 -6.12 -8.11
C PRO A 263 -18.17 -5.30 -6.95
N GLN A 264 -18.89 -5.93 -6.02
CA GLN A 264 -19.48 -5.25 -4.87
C GLN A 264 -18.42 -4.80 -3.85
N SER A 265 -17.23 -5.41 -3.89
CA SER A 265 -16.10 -5.14 -2.97
C SER A 265 -16.47 -5.24 -1.49
N TYR A 266 -17.45 -6.07 -1.14
CA TYR A 266 -17.85 -6.33 0.24
C TYR A 266 -16.94 -7.37 0.92
N VAL A 267 -16.58 -8.42 0.19
CA VAL A 267 -15.57 -9.38 0.62
C VAL A 267 -14.21 -8.87 0.14
N HIS A 268 -13.33 -8.52 1.09
CA HIS A 268 -12.03 -7.95 0.75
C HIS A 268 -10.98 -9.01 0.42
N SER A 269 -11.01 -10.16 1.08
CA SER A 269 -10.22 -11.35 0.73
C SER A 269 -10.68 -12.55 1.54
N MET A 270 -10.20 -13.74 1.16
CA MET A 270 -10.57 -15.01 1.77
C MET A 270 -9.34 -15.92 1.94
N VAL A 271 -9.40 -16.80 2.93
CA VAL A 271 -8.45 -17.90 3.13
C VAL A 271 -9.19 -19.20 3.02
N GLU A 272 -8.77 -20.06 2.09
CA GLU A 272 -9.24 -21.44 1.98
C GLU A 272 -8.31 -22.36 2.77
N PHE A 273 -8.86 -23.13 3.67
CA PHE A 273 -8.13 -24.07 4.51
C PHE A 273 -8.14 -25.49 3.95
N THR A 274 -7.24 -26.34 4.46
CA THR A 274 -7.07 -27.74 4.01
C THR A 274 -8.29 -28.61 4.25
N ASP A 275 -9.14 -28.28 5.20
CA ASP A 275 -10.40 -28.95 5.49
C ASP A 275 -11.54 -28.58 4.50
N GLY A 276 -11.25 -27.63 3.58
CA GLY A 276 -12.22 -27.13 2.59
C GLY A 276 -13.04 -25.94 3.05
N SER A 277 -12.89 -25.49 4.30
CA SER A 277 -13.55 -24.27 4.76
C SER A 277 -12.90 -23.03 4.16
N THR A 278 -13.70 -21.99 3.93
CA THR A 278 -13.22 -20.68 3.47
C THR A 278 -13.68 -19.61 4.44
N LEU A 279 -12.72 -18.85 4.99
CA LEU A 279 -13.00 -17.71 5.84
C LEU A 279 -12.79 -16.41 5.07
N ALA A 280 -13.82 -15.57 5.07
CA ALA A 280 -13.85 -14.29 4.39
C ALA A 280 -13.98 -13.15 5.40
N GLN A 281 -13.20 -12.10 5.21
CA GLN A 281 -13.45 -10.84 5.90
C GLN A 281 -14.31 -9.96 4.99
N ALA A 282 -15.41 -9.44 5.53
CA ALA A 282 -16.35 -8.62 4.78
C ALA A 282 -16.75 -7.37 5.57
N THR A 283 -16.72 -6.23 4.90
CA THR A 283 -17.25 -4.94 5.34
C THR A 283 -17.71 -4.14 4.11
N PRO A 284 -18.61 -3.16 4.25
CA PRO A 284 -18.76 -2.15 3.21
C PRO A 284 -17.41 -1.52 2.85
N PRO A 285 -17.17 -1.12 1.58
CA PRO A 285 -15.89 -0.57 1.15
C PRO A 285 -15.53 0.71 1.92
N ASP A 286 -14.55 0.61 2.82
CA ASP A 286 -14.09 1.70 3.67
C ASP A 286 -12.68 1.40 4.20
N MET A 287 -11.80 2.41 4.24
CA MET A 287 -10.43 2.23 4.73
C MET A 287 -10.29 2.36 6.25
N GLY A 288 -11.33 2.82 6.96
CA GLY A 288 -11.29 2.97 8.43
C GLY A 288 -11.05 1.64 9.14
N GLY A 289 -11.66 0.55 8.66
CA GLY A 289 -11.43 -0.80 9.18
C GLY A 289 -9.98 -1.26 9.06
N PRO A 290 -9.39 -1.31 7.87
CA PRO A 290 -7.98 -1.62 7.65
C PRO A 290 -7.01 -0.72 8.43
N ILE A 291 -7.25 0.60 8.45
CA ILE A 291 -6.44 1.54 9.24
C ILE A 291 -6.53 1.20 10.74
N ALA A 292 -7.74 0.92 11.22
CA ALA A 292 -7.96 0.56 12.63
C ALA A 292 -7.22 -0.73 13.02
N ILE A 293 -7.19 -1.72 12.13
CA ILE A 293 -6.37 -2.94 12.31
C ILE A 293 -4.88 -2.56 12.36
N GLY A 294 -4.41 -1.76 11.42
CA GLY A 294 -3.00 -1.34 11.36
C GLY A 294 -2.50 -0.68 12.65
N ILE A 295 -3.28 0.24 13.22
CA ILE A 295 -2.86 1.01 14.40
C ILE A 295 -3.35 0.43 15.72
N GLY A 296 -4.39 -0.42 15.71
CA GLY A 296 -5.07 -0.92 16.91
C GLY A 296 -4.79 -2.37 17.26
N TRP A 297 -4.27 -3.19 16.33
CA TRP A 297 -4.08 -4.62 16.56
C TRP A 297 -3.29 -4.93 17.85
N PRO A 298 -3.68 -5.97 18.62
CA PRO A 298 -4.76 -6.95 18.35
C PRO A 298 -6.18 -6.48 18.75
N GLU A 299 -6.34 -5.30 19.27
CA GLU A 299 -7.64 -4.80 19.70
C GLU A 299 -8.44 -4.23 18.52
N ARG A 300 -9.76 -4.47 18.53
CA ARG A 300 -10.66 -3.82 17.59
C ARG A 300 -11.03 -2.43 18.04
N VAL A 301 -11.05 -1.49 17.10
CA VAL A 301 -11.49 -0.11 17.34
C VAL A 301 -12.98 -0.01 17.04
N PRO A 302 -13.82 0.40 18.02
CA PRO A 302 -15.26 0.55 17.80
C PRO A 302 -15.55 1.56 16.67
N ASP A 303 -16.57 1.28 15.88
CA ASP A 303 -17.09 2.16 14.84
C ASP A 303 -16.03 2.69 13.85
N ALA A 304 -14.99 1.87 13.60
CA ALA A 304 -13.91 2.22 12.69
C ALA A 304 -14.37 2.25 11.22
N ALA A 305 -15.32 1.40 10.85
CA ALA A 305 -15.92 1.31 9.52
C ALA A 305 -17.43 1.10 9.63
N PRO A 306 -18.21 1.41 8.56
CA PRO A 306 -19.63 1.13 8.52
C PRO A 306 -19.94 -0.37 8.68
N ALA A 307 -21.03 -0.70 9.40
CA ALA A 307 -21.54 -2.05 9.47
C ALA A 307 -22.50 -2.35 8.30
N PHE A 308 -22.65 -3.65 7.97
CA PHE A 308 -23.71 -4.07 7.04
C PHE A 308 -25.09 -3.90 7.65
N ASP A 309 -26.05 -3.52 6.80
CA ASP A 309 -27.47 -3.57 7.14
C ASP A 309 -28.04 -4.95 6.76
N TRP A 310 -27.96 -5.89 7.71
CA TRP A 310 -28.45 -7.26 7.54
C TRP A 310 -29.98 -7.38 7.46
N SER A 311 -30.73 -6.27 7.60
CA SER A 311 -32.18 -6.24 7.37
C SER A 311 -32.55 -6.24 5.90
N LYS A 312 -31.58 -6.03 5.00
CA LYS A 312 -31.76 -5.99 3.54
C LYS A 312 -31.16 -7.21 2.86
N ALA A 313 -31.80 -7.66 1.80
CA ALA A 313 -31.24 -8.69 0.92
C ALA A 313 -29.99 -8.13 0.23
N SER A 314 -28.95 -8.97 0.11
CA SER A 314 -27.70 -8.65 -0.57
C SER A 314 -27.27 -9.81 -1.44
N THR A 315 -26.75 -9.52 -2.64
CA THR A 315 -26.15 -10.50 -3.55
C THR A 315 -24.68 -10.21 -3.69
N TRP A 316 -23.84 -11.22 -3.50
CA TRP A 316 -22.39 -11.16 -3.64
C TRP A 316 -21.97 -12.09 -4.77
N GLU A 317 -21.29 -11.55 -5.76
CA GLU A 317 -20.90 -12.24 -6.98
C GLU A 317 -19.39 -12.35 -7.08
N PHE A 318 -18.90 -13.49 -7.55
CA PHE A 318 -17.50 -13.76 -7.77
C PHE A 318 -17.30 -14.29 -9.20
N PHE A 319 -16.37 -13.71 -9.93
CA PHE A 319 -16.05 -14.07 -11.30
C PHE A 319 -14.57 -14.45 -11.42
N PRO A 320 -14.21 -15.35 -12.33
CA PRO A 320 -12.82 -15.61 -12.64
C PRO A 320 -12.16 -14.35 -13.22
N LEU A 321 -10.83 -14.25 -13.04
CA LEU A 321 -10.03 -13.19 -13.63
C LEU A 321 -9.88 -13.42 -15.14
N ASP A 322 -10.13 -12.40 -15.95
CA ASP A 322 -9.82 -12.41 -17.40
C ASP A 322 -8.34 -12.05 -17.59
N THR A 323 -7.50 -13.07 -17.77
CA THR A 323 -6.05 -12.92 -17.93
C THR A 323 -5.62 -12.52 -19.34
N GLU A 324 -6.50 -12.63 -20.34
CA GLU A 324 -6.24 -12.20 -21.70
C GLU A 324 -6.40 -10.67 -21.84
N ALA A 325 -7.51 -10.15 -21.34
CA ALA A 325 -7.76 -8.71 -21.33
C ALA A 325 -6.84 -7.96 -20.35
N PHE A 326 -6.50 -8.58 -19.22
CA PHE A 326 -5.72 -7.99 -18.12
C PHE A 326 -4.51 -8.85 -17.74
N PRO A 327 -3.39 -8.76 -18.47
CA PRO A 327 -2.21 -9.61 -18.25
C PRO A 327 -1.38 -9.23 -17.02
N SER A 328 -1.70 -8.12 -16.35
CA SER A 328 -0.91 -7.52 -15.26
C SER A 328 -0.67 -8.47 -14.09
N VAL A 329 -1.68 -9.27 -13.69
CA VAL A 329 -1.53 -10.21 -12.57
C VAL A 329 -0.58 -11.36 -12.94
N GLY A 330 -0.62 -11.84 -14.18
CA GLY A 330 0.33 -12.83 -14.69
C GLY A 330 1.77 -12.31 -14.71
N LEU A 331 1.96 -11.08 -15.19
CA LEU A 331 3.27 -10.43 -15.20
C LEU A 331 3.78 -10.18 -13.77
N ALA A 332 2.91 -9.75 -12.85
CA ALA A 332 3.27 -9.55 -11.45
C ALA A 332 3.74 -10.84 -10.77
N ARG A 333 3.06 -11.99 -11.03
CA ARG A 333 3.53 -13.31 -10.56
C ARG A 333 4.92 -13.61 -11.08
N HIS A 334 5.12 -13.43 -12.37
CA HIS A 334 6.42 -13.67 -13.02
C HIS A 334 7.54 -12.83 -12.38
N VAL A 335 7.37 -11.53 -12.21
CA VAL A 335 8.39 -10.69 -11.57
C VAL A 335 8.58 -11.01 -10.10
N GLY A 336 7.52 -11.42 -9.40
CA GLY A 336 7.60 -11.89 -8.03
C GLY A 336 8.41 -13.19 -7.89
N GLU A 337 8.25 -14.13 -8.83
CA GLU A 337 9.02 -15.38 -8.90
C GLU A 337 10.49 -15.12 -9.25
N LEU A 338 10.78 -14.17 -10.16
CA LEU A 338 12.14 -13.71 -10.44
C LEU A 338 12.79 -13.11 -9.18
N GLY A 339 12.03 -12.39 -8.38
CA GLY A 339 12.49 -11.77 -7.14
C GLY A 339 13.55 -10.68 -7.36
N GLY A 340 14.38 -10.44 -6.34
CA GLY A 340 15.44 -9.44 -6.40
C GLY A 340 14.90 -8.05 -6.77
N THR A 341 15.48 -7.43 -7.80
CA THR A 341 15.09 -6.10 -8.30
C THR A 341 13.93 -6.12 -9.31
N ALA A 342 13.46 -7.30 -9.76
CA ALA A 342 12.41 -7.38 -10.78
C ALA A 342 11.07 -6.75 -10.36
N PRO A 343 10.58 -6.91 -9.11
CA PRO A 343 9.38 -6.19 -8.65
C PRO A 343 9.53 -4.67 -8.63
N ALA A 344 10.74 -4.16 -8.32
CA ALA A 344 11.03 -2.73 -8.35
C ALA A 344 10.97 -2.17 -9.78
N VAL A 345 11.52 -2.90 -10.75
CA VAL A 345 11.43 -2.56 -12.18
C VAL A 345 9.99 -2.53 -12.66
N PHE A 346 9.20 -3.54 -12.31
CA PHE A 346 7.77 -3.60 -12.66
C PHE A 346 7.01 -2.39 -12.10
N ASN A 347 7.20 -2.07 -10.81
CA ASN A 347 6.53 -0.94 -10.18
C ASN A 347 6.95 0.39 -10.80
N ALA A 348 8.25 0.64 -10.97
CA ALA A 348 8.78 1.89 -11.51
C ALA A 348 8.35 2.12 -12.96
N ALA A 349 8.38 1.08 -13.80
CA ALA A 349 7.89 1.16 -15.17
C ALA A 349 6.40 1.47 -15.23
N ASN A 350 5.61 0.84 -14.36
CA ASN A 350 4.18 1.11 -14.29
C ASN A 350 3.88 2.56 -13.87
N GLU A 351 4.55 3.10 -12.86
CA GLU A 351 4.35 4.48 -12.42
C GLU A 351 4.58 5.48 -13.56
N GLU A 352 5.66 5.32 -14.35
CA GLU A 352 5.94 6.17 -15.50
C GLU A 352 4.91 6.02 -16.62
N CYS A 353 4.47 4.79 -16.90
CA CYS A 353 3.45 4.52 -17.91
C CYS A 353 2.09 5.10 -17.52
N VAL A 354 1.71 4.98 -16.26
CA VAL A 354 0.47 5.58 -15.73
C VAL A 354 0.53 7.10 -15.81
N GLU A 355 1.66 7.72 -15.46
CA GLU A 355 1.84 9.17 -15.61
C GLU A 355 1.74 9.59 -17.08
N ALA A 356 2.38 8.84 -17.99
CA ALA A 356 2.30 9.11 -19.44
C ALA A 356 0.87 8.99 -19.96
N PHE A 357 0.10 8.00 -19.52
CA PHE A 357 -1.32 7.84 -19.84
C PHE A 357 -2.16 9.01 -19.31
N LEU A 358 -2.01 9.38 -18.05
CA LEU A 358 -2.72 10.51 -17.44
C LEU A 358 -2.42 11.84 -18.11
N ALA A 359 -1.22 11.98 -18.68
CA ALA A 359 -0.80 13.13 -19.47
C ALA A 359 -1.21 13.06 -20.97
N GLY A 360 -1.95 12.02 -21.39
CA GLY A 360 -2.37 11.82 -22.78
C GLY A 360 -1.22 11.49 -23.76
N ARG A 361 -0.09 11.02 -23.22
CA ARG A 361 1.11 10.67 -24.02
C ARG A 361 1.24 9.17 -24.32
N LEU A 362 0.41 8.34 -23.75
CA LEU A 362 0.41 6.88 -23.93
C LEU A 362 -1.04 6.38 -23.96
N PRO A 363 -1.46 5.48 -24.89
CA PRO A 363 -2.80 4.87 -24.84
C PRO A 363 -2.90 3.87 -23.68
N PHE A 364 -4.12 3.53 -23.28
CA PHE A 364 -4.37 2.64 -22.13
C PHE A 364 -3.66 1.29 -22.26
N ASN A 365 -3.82 0.59 -23.38
CA ASN A 365 -3.13 -0.69 -23.64
C ASN A 365 -1.61 -0.54 -23.65
N GLY A 366 -1.11 0.63 -24.05
CA GLY A 366 0.32 0.94 -24.07
C GLY A 366 0.98 0.89 -22.68
N ILE A 367 0.19 1.05 -21.61
CA ILE A 367 0.70 0.90 -20.22
C ILE A 367 1.30 -0.49 -20.06
N MET A 368 0.49 -1.53 -20.25
CA MET A 368 0.94 -2.91 -20.02
C MET A 368 1.94 -3.39 -21.08
N ASP A 369 1.83 -2.92 -22.33
CA ASP A 369 2.79 -3.27 -23.39
C ASP A 369 4.18 -2.74 -23.04
N THR A 370 4.28 -1.48 -22.61
CA THR A 370 5.54 -0.86 -22.21
C THR A 370 6.11 -1.51 -20.95
N VAL A 371 5.30 -1.72 -19.91
CA VAL A 371 5.75 -2.38 -18.67
C VAL A 371 6.29 -3.77 -18.97
N THR A 372 5.60 -4.55 -19.80
CA THR A 372 6.05 -5.90 -20.20
C THR A 372 7.39 -5.86 -20.93
N ALA A 373 7.57 -4.90 -21.85
CA ALA A 373 8.83 -4.73 -22.58
C ALA A 373 9.98 -4.34 -21.64
N VAL A 374 9.78 -3.40 -20.71
CA VAL A 374 10.79 -3.00 -19.73
C VAL A 374 11.20 -4.18 -18.84
N VAL A 375 10.24 -4.95 -18.34
CA VAL A 375 10.52 -6.14 -17.53
C VAL A 375 11.33 -7.17 -18.33
N ALA A 376 10.98 -7.41 -19.59
CA ALA A 376 11.70 -8.37 -20.44
C ALA A 376 13.15 -7.94 -20.74
N GLU A 377 13.43 -6.63 -20.80
CA GLU A 377 14.77 -6.08 -21.04
C GLU A 377 15.65 -6.05 -19.77
N HIS A 378 15.08 -6.16 -18.56
CA HIS A 378 15.83 -6.04 -17.31
C HIS A 378 16.90 -7.12 -17.13
N GLY A 379 16.73 -8.27 -17.79
CA GLY A 379 17.69 -9.37 -17.67
C GLY A 379 17.64 -10.10 -16.34
N VAL A 380 18.81 -10.48 -15.80
CA VAL A 380 18.90 -11.21 -14.52
C VAL A 380 18.88 -10.21 -13.36
N PRO A 381 17.86 -10.24 -12.51
CA PRO A 381 17.77 -9.29 -11.40
C PRO A 381 18.84 -9.56 -10.34
N VAL A 382 19.34 -8.50 -9.71
CA VAL A 382 20.15 -8.63 -8.50
C VAL A 382 19.27 -9.22 -7.39
N SER A 383 19.71 -10.32 -6.79
CA SER A 383 18.90 -11.08 -5.82
C SER A 383 19.73 -11.67 -4.69
N GLY A 384 19.05 -12.24 -3.70
CA GLY A 384 19.67 -12.91 -2.56
C GLY A 384 20.23 -11.95 -1.53
N THR A 385 21.22 -12.43 -0.76
CA THR A 385 21.83 -11.67 0.36
C THR A 385 22.70 -10.50 -0.08
N SER A 386 22.96 -10.35 -1.37
CA SER A 386 23.69 -9.21 -1.94
C SER A 386 22.81 -8.01 -2.29
N LEU A 387 21.47 -8.15 -2.28
CA LEU A 387 20.58 -7.04 -2.57
C LEU A 387 20.73 -5.93 -1.53
N THR A 388 20.86 -4.69 -2.02
CA THR A 388 20.97 -3.48 -1.19
C THR A 388 19.93 -2.43 -1.61
N VAL A 389 19.70 -1.42 -0.77
CA VAL A 389 18.84 -0.29 -1.15
C VAL A 389 19.34 0.43 -2.40
N PRO A 390 20.66 0.72 -2.56
CA PRO A 390 21.19 1.26 -3.82
C PRO A 390 20.84 0.45 -5.07
N ASP A 391 20.91 -0.90 -5.00
CA ASP A 391 20.56 -1.76 -6.14
C ASP A 391 19.08 -1.58 -6.56
N VAL A 392 18.19 -1.47 -5.57
CA VAL A 392 16.75 -1.21 -5.81
C VAL A 392 16.57 0.13 -6.49
N LEU A 393 17.21 1.19 -5.97
CA LEU A 393 17.08 2.56 -6.50
C LEU A 393 17.69 2.68 -7.91
N GLU A 394 18.80 1.98 -8.18
CA GLU A 394 19.41 1.94 -9.52
C GLU A 394 18.49 1.25 -10.53
N ALA A 395 17.92 0.10 -10.15
CA ALA A 395 16.98 -0.63 -10.98
C ALA A 395 15.70 0.20 -11.28
N GLU A 396 15.15 0.91 -10.29
CA GLU A 396 14.03 1.81 -10.49
C GLU A 396 14.40 2.97 -11.43
N THR A 397 15.57 3.58 -11.23
CA THR A 397 16.05 4.69 -12.08
C THR A 397 16.17 4.26 -13.53
N TRP A 398 16.76 3.09 -13.76
CA TRP A 398 16.87 2.48 -15.10
C TRP A 398 15.47 2.20 -15.68
N ALA A 399 14.59 1.57 -14.93
CA ALA A 399 13.25 1.21 -15.41
C ALA A 399 12.41 2.44 -15.77
N ARG A 400 12.48 3.52 -14.98
CA ARG A 400 11.81 4.80 -15.26
C ARG A 400 12.33 5.42 -16.56
N ALA A 401 13.65 5.48 -16.75
CA ALA A 401 14.24 6.00 -17.97
C ALA A 401 13.80 5.18 -19.19
N ARG A 402 13.87 3.86 -19.09
CA ARG A 402 13.50 2.97 -20.17
C ARG A 402 12.02 3.01 -20.52
N ALA A 403 11.15 3.07 -19.51
CA ALA A 403 9.71 3.22 -19.73
C ALA A 403 9.36 4.52 -20.47
N ARG A 404 10.01 5.65 -20.13
CA ARG A 404 9.81 6.93 -20.84
C ARG A 404 10.24 6.84 -22.31
N GLU A 405 11.37 6.21 -22.60
CA GLU A 405 11.87 6.01 -23.98
C GLU A 405 10.87 5.19 -24.81
N LEU A 406 10.41 4.04 -24.28
CA LEU A 406 9.48 3.16 -24.97
C LEU A 406 8.10 3.81 -25.14
N ALA A 407 7.58 4.51 -24.13
CA ALA A 407 6.33 5.25 -24.20
C ALA A 407 6.39 6.35 -25.28
N ALA A 408 7.50 7.09 -25.37
CA ALA A 408 7.68 8.11 -26.40
C ALA A 408 7.70 7.51 -27.81
N LYS A 409 8.36 6.36 -27.99
CA LYS A 409 8.39 5.64 -29.27
C LYS A 409 7.00 5.16 -29.68
N ALA A 410 6.26 4.50 -28.77
CA ALA A 410 4.89 4.04 -29.04
C ALA A 410 3.95 5.20 -29.43
N THR A 411 4.12 6.38 -28.83
CA THR A 411 3.34 7.57 -29.19
C THR A 411 3.69 8.09 -30.60
N ALA A 412 4.94 8.04 -30.99
CA ALA A 412 5.37 8.45 -32.32
C ALA A 412 4.82 7.52 -33.40
N GLU A 413 4.86 6.19 -33.18
CA GLU A 413 4.32 5.18 -34.09
C GLU A 413 2.79 5.26 -34.25
N ALA A 414 2.06 5.59 -33.19
CA ALA A 414 0.60 5.76 -33.25
C ALA A 414 0.15 7.03 -33.99
N ARG A 415 1.04 8.00 -34.21
CA ARG A 415 0.78 9.25 -34.95
C ARG A 415 1.23 9.21 -36.42
N ALA A 416 2.02 8.22 -36.79
CA ALA A 416 2.52 8.03 -38.16
C ALA A 416 1.57 7.15 -39.00
#